data_08f3327dafa44376a5c40239fa495974
#
_entry.id   08f3327dafa44376a5c40239fa495974
#
_cell.length_a   1.000
_cell.length_b   1.000
_cell.length_c   1.000
_cell.angle_alpha   90.00
_cell.angle_beta   90.00
_cell.angle_gamma   90.00
#
_symmetry.space_group_name_H-M   'P 1'
#
loop_
_entity.id
_entity.type
_entity.pdbx_description
1 polymer ?
#
loop_
_entity_poly.entity_id
_entity_poly.type
_entity_poly.pdbx_seq_one_letter_code
_entity_poly.pdbx_strand_id
1 'polypeptide(L)'
;MPPQAVDLEEAVLGALLIDKNALSRVIDILHPEAFYKEQHQLIYKAIGSLFGDNQPVDILTVSAELRKEGLMKQAGGERYLAQLSQKVSSGAHIEYHSRIVLQKHIQRELVRISSEIIESAFDETTDVLELLDTSEQKLFEVAQGNLKRNYESAEDLIRQALDRIETISKQEGLSGVPSGFAALDLSLIHI
;
A
#
# COMPACT_ATOMS: atom_id res chain seq x y z
N MET A 1 -11.07 -17.36 -10.28
CA MET A 1 -10.55 -16.11 -10.81
C MET A 1 -9.84 -15.38 -9.68
N PRO A 2 -8.60 -14.90 -9.83
CA PRO A 2 -7.92 -14.20 -8.75
C PRO A 2 -8.66 -12.88 -8.38
N PRO A 3 -8.51 -12.40 -7.14
CA PRO A 3 -9.10 -11.15 -6.69
C PRO A 3 -8.62 -9.96 -7.53
N GLN A 4 -9.55 -9.26 -8.20
CA GLN A 4 -9.24 -8.14 -9.10
C GLN A 4 -10.37 -7.10 -9.11
N ALA A 5 -10.05 -5.87 -9.50
CA ALA A 5 -10.99 -4.78 -9.65
C ALA A 5 -10.57 -3.89 -10.83
N VAL A 6 -10.53 -4.51 -12.04
CA VAL A 6 -9.99 -3.88 -13.26
C VAL A 6 -10.65 -2.55 -13.59
N ASP A 7 -11.97 -2.44 -13.44
CA ASP A 7 -12.68 -1.19 -13.70
C ASP A 7 -12.24 -0.05 -12.78
N LEU A 8 -11.90 -0.38 -11.51
CA LEU A 8 -11.40 0.61 -10.55
C LEU A 8 -9.93 0.96 -10.84
N GLU A 9 -9.12 0.00 -11.30
CA GLU A 9 -7.75 0.28 -11.76
C GLU A 9 -7.78 1.28 -12.92
N GLU A 10 -8.64 1.05 -13.92
CA GLU A 10 -8.81 1.95 -15.05
C GLU A 10 -9.32 3.33 -14.61
N ALA A 11 -10.23 3.39 -13.62
CA ALA A 11 -10.71 4.64 -13.06
C ALA A 11 -9.59 5.40 -12.32
N VAL A 12 -8.75 4.71 -11.56
CA VAL A 12 -7.60 5.33 -10.88
C VAL A 12 -6.62 5.89 -11.89
N LEU A 13 -6.19 5.09 -12.87
CA LEU A 13 -5.25 5.53 -13.89
C LEU A 13 -5.82 6.70 -14.73
N GLY A 14 -7.09 6.62 -15.11
CA GLY A 14 -7.77 7.71 -15.81
C GLY A 14 -7.77 9.01 -15.03
N ALA A 15 -8.06 8.95 -13.71
CA ALA A 15 -8.02 10.10 -12.82
C ALA A 15 -6.61 10.70 -12.72
N LEU A 16 -5.57 9.87 -12.65
CA LEU A 16 -4.16 10.30 -12.60
C LEU A 16 -3.73 11.02 -13.89
N LEU A 17 -4.31 10.67 -15.04
CA LEU A 17 -3.99 11.30 -16.32
C LEU A 17 -4.68 12.66 -16.53
N ILE A 18 -5.74 12.99 -15.77
CA ILE A 18 -6.51 14.22 -15.94
C ILE A 18 -6.41 15.19 -14.78
N ASP A 19 -6.13 14.73 -13.56
CA ASP A 19 -6.06 15.56 -12.35
C ASP A 19 -4.61 15.59 -11.82
N LYS A 20 -3.98 16.77 -11.91
CA LYS A 20 -2.59 16.98 -11.48
C LYS A 20 -2.35 16.71 -10.00
N ASN A 21 -3.39 16.85 -9.16
CA ASN A 21 -3.29 16.64 -7.72
C ASN A 21 -3.69 15.20 -7.30
N ALA A 22 -4.14 14.39 -8.24
CA ALA A 22 -4.61 13.04 -7.95
C ALA A 22 -3.50 12.15 -7.40
N LEU A 23 -2.30 12.23 -7.96
CA LEU A 23 -1.19 11.35 -7.59
C LEU A 23 -0.72 11.57 -6.15
N SER A 24 -0.62 12.83 -5.68
CA SER A 24 -0.21 13.12 -4.31
C SER A 24 -1.15 12.53 -3.24
N ARG A 25 -2.42 12.25 -3.60
CA ARG A 25 -3.40 11.62 -2.71
C ARG A 25 -3.29 10.10 -2.64
N VAL A 26 -2.63 9.48 -3.62
CA VAL A 26 -2.62 8.01 -3.73
C VAL A 26 -1.23 7.38 -3.81
N ILE A 27 -0.18 8.20 -3.92
CA ILE A 27 1.20 7.71 -4.03
C ILE A 27 1.64 6.90 -2.81
N ASP A 28 1.10 7.22 -1.65
CA ASP A 28 1.35 6.49 -0.40
C ASP A 28 0.46 5.24 -0.24
N ILE A 29 -0.58 5.12 -1.08
CA ILE A 29 -1.52 3.99 -1.03
C ILE A 29 -1.12 2.91 -2.03
N LEU A 30 -0.77 3.31 -3.26
CA LEU A 30 -0.55 2.41 -4.38
C LEU A 30 0.93 2.29 -4.77
N HIS A 31 1.26 1.13 -5.28
CA HIS A 31 2.52 0.80 -5.93
C HIS A 31 2.21 0.03 -7.22
N PRO A 32 3.15 -0.08 -8.18
CA PRO A 32 2.86 -0.71 -9.47
C PRO A 32 2.26 -2.12 -9.34
N GLU A 33 2.79 -2.94 -8.42
CA GLU A 33 2.39 -4.33 -8.21
C GLU A 33 0.96 -4.46 -7.64
N ALA A 34 0.38 -3.36 -7.12
CA ALA A 34 -1.00 -3.34 -6.64
C ALA A 34 -2.00 -3.59 -7.78
N PHE A 35 -1.65 -3.23 -9.00
CA PHE A 35 -2.49 -3.42 -10.17
C PHE A 35 -2.44 -4.89 -10.66
N TYR A 36 -3.60 -5.40 -11.09
CA TYR A 36 -3.73 -6.76 -11.60
C TYR A 36 -3.19 -6.89 -13.03
N LYS A 37 -3.53 -5.93 -13.92
CA LYS A 37 -3.07 -5.94 -15.29
C LYS A 37 -1.65 -5.39 -15.40
N GLU A 38 -0.75 -6.13 -16.05
CA GLU A 38 0.63 -5.70 -16.32
C GLU A 38 0.69 -4.33 -17.03
N GLN A 39 -0.20 -4.10 -18.00
CA GLN A 39 -0.29 -2.81 -18.69
C GLN A 39 -0.59 -1.64 -17.72
N HIS A 40 -1.38 -1.87 -16.66
CA HIS A 40 -1.67 -0.86 -15.64
C HIS A 40 -0.46 -0.61 -14.74
N GLN A 41 0.28 -1.67 -14.39
CA GLN A 41 1.53 -1.57 -13.64
C GLN A 41 2.54 -0.68 -14.37
N LEU A 42 2.72 -0.91 -15.69
CA LEU A 42 3.63 -0.12 -16.52
C LEU A 42 3.21 1.35 -16.61
N ILE A 43 1.92 1.63 -16.79
CA ILE A 43 1.41 3.00 -16.83
C ILE A 43 1.63 3.68 -15.47
N TYR A 44 1.31 3.02 -14.35
CA TYR A 44 1.50 3.59 -13.02
C TYR A 44 2.98 3.82 -12.71
N LYS A 45 3.87 2.92 -13.13
CA LYS A 45 5.32 3.07 -13.00
C LYS A 45 5.83 4.30 -13.75
N ALA A 46 5.39 4.51 -15.00
CA ALA A 46 5.75 5.68 -15.78
C ALA A 46 5.24 6.99 -15.13
N ILE A 47 4.02 6.98 -14.57
CA ILE A 47 3.47 8.08 -13.79
C ILE A 47 4.35 8.38 -12.57
N GLY A 48 4.77 7.37 -11.83
CA GLY A 48 5.66 7.49 -10.67
C GLY A 48 7.03 8.05 -11.01
N SER A 49 7.61 7.64 -12.14
CA SER A 49 8.89 8.17 -12.65
C SER A 49 8.81 9.66 -12.94
N LEU A 50 7.78 10.09 -13.70
CA LEU A 50 7.55 11.51 -14.01
C LEU A 50 7.38 12.35 -12.75
N PHE A 51 6.63 11.84 -11.78
CA PHE A 51 6.42 12.53 -10.50
C PHE A 51 7.73 12.67 -9.69
N GLY A 52 8.53 11.60 -9.64
CA GLY A 52 9.85 11.64 -9.00
C GLY A 52 10.81 12.67 -9.62
N ASP A 53 10.70 12.88 -10.94
CA ASP A 53 11.45 13.86 -11.70
C ASP A 53 10.82 15.27 -11.67
N ASN A 54 9.77 15.50 -10.86
CA ASN A 54 8.99 16.74 -10.82
C ASN A 54 8.42 17.18 -12.19
N GLN A 55 8.14 16.21 -13.08
CA GLN A 55 7.53 16.48 -14.36
C GLN A 55 6.00 16.42 -14.28
N PRO A 56 5.28 17.19 -15.11
CA PRO A 56 3.83 17.12 -15.14
C PRO A 56 3.36 15.73 -15.58
N VAL A 57 2.31 15.23 -14.94
CA VAL A 57 1.68 13.95 -15.28
C VAL A 57 0.42 14.25 -16.10
N ASP A 58 0.46 13.88 -17.38
CA ASP A 58 -0.65 13.90 -18.31
C ASP A 58 -0.48 12.85 -19.40
N ILE A 59 -1.45 12.71 -20.30
CA ILE A 59 -1.42 11.68 -21.36
C ILE A 59 -0.18 11.83 -22.24
N LEU A 60 0.24 13.05 -22.55
CA LEU A 60 1.35 13.31 -23.48
C LEU A 60 2.70 12.94 -22.84
N THR A 61 2.91 13.35 -21.59
CA THR A 61 4.14 13.09 -20.85
C THR A 61 4.29 11.59 -20.53
N VAL A 62 3.19 10.93 -20.08
CA VAL A 62 3.18 9.48 -19.85
C VAL A 62 3.41 8.70 -21.15
N SER A 63 2.81 9.14 -22.28
CA SER A 63 3.09 8.54 -23.58
C SER A 63 4.55 8.68 -24.00
N ALA A 64 5.15 9.86 -23.75
CA ALA A 64 6.55 10.09 -24.07
C ALA A 64 7.49 9.22 -23.22
N GLU A 65 7.22 9.07 -21.93
CA GLU A 65 8.01 8.23 -21.02
C GLU A 65 7.91 6.74 -21.40
N LEU A 66 6.70 6.25 -21.65
CA LEU A 66 6.50 4.86 -22.11
C LEU A 66 7.16 4.58 -23.48
N ARG A 67 7.25 5.56 -24.37
CA ARG A 67 7.99 5.41 -25.63
C ARG A 67 9.49 5.38 -25.40
N LYS A 68 10.01 6.23 -24.55
CA LYS A 68 11.43 6.31 -24.16
C LYS A 68 11.90 4.97 -23.57
N GLU A 69 11.08 4.35 -22.73
CA GLU A 69 11.33 3.03 -22.15
C GLU A 69 11.04 1.85 -23.12
N GLY A 70 10.46 2.09 -24.28
CA GLY A 70 10.08 1.04 -25.26
C GLY A 70 8.85 0.22 -24.84
N LEU A 71 8.11 0.65 -23.80
CA LEU A 71 7.02 -0.09 -23.17
C LEU A 71 5.62 0.30 -23.70
N MET A 72 5.52 1.27 -24.63
CA MET A 72 4.24 1.77 -25.14
C MET A 72 3.30 0.69 -25.64
N LYS A 73 3.82 -0.33 -26.37
CA LYS A 73 2.98 -1.42 -26.89
C LYS A 73 2.43 -2.30 -25.76
N GLN A 74 3.23 -2.60 -24.76
CA GLN A 74 2.86 -3.43 -23.62
C GLN A 74 1.85 -2.70 -22.71
N ALA A 75 1.96 -1.37 -22.61
CA ALA A 75 1.00 -0.51 -21.91
C ALA A 75 -0.36 -0.35 -22.64
N GLY A 76 -0.55 -0.98 -23.81
CA GLY A 76 -1.80 -0.93 -24.58
C GLY A 76 -1.84 0.17 -25.65
N GLY A 77 -0.77 0.95 -25.81
CA GLY A 77 -0.66 2.00 -26.81
C GLY A 77 -1.37 3.31 -26.45
N GLU A 78 -1.19 4.32 -27.30
CA GLU A 78 -1.76 5.67 -27.07
C GLU A 78 -3.29 5.66 -27.01
N ARG A 79 -3.92 4.81 -27.82
CA ARG A 79 -5.37 4.68 -27.83
C ARG A 79 -5.91 4.24 -26.48
N TYR A 80 -5.19 3.35 -25.80
CA TYR A 80 -5.59 2.87 -24.47
C TYR A 80 -5.45 3.97 -23.42
N LEU A 81 -4.36 4.73 -23.42
CA LEU A 81 -4.21 5.89 -22.52
C LEU A 81 -5.32 6.93 -22.72
N ALA A 82 -5.69 7.20 -23.99
CA ALA A 82 -6.81 8.08 -24.29
C ALA A 82 -8.15 7.52 -23.80
N GLN A 83 -8.37 6.22 -23.89
CA GLN A 83 -9.57 5.56 -23.35
C GLN A 83 -9.65 5.66 -21.83
N LEU A 84 -8.54 5.45 -21.12
CA LEU A 84 -8.48 5.59 -19.67
C LEU A 84 -8.87 6.99 -19.21
N SER A 85 -8.33 8.04 -19.87
CA SER A 85 -8.65 9.42 -19.51
C SER A 85 -10.11 9.81 -19.77
N GLN A 86 -10.77 9.16 -20.75
CA GLN A 86 -12.19 9.40 -21.05
C GLN A 86 -13.16 8.67 -20.11
N LYS A 87 -12.71 7.62 -19.41
CA LYS A 87 -13.55 6.86 -18.49
C LYS A 87 -13.95 7.62 -17.23
N VAL A 88 -13.22 8.67 -16.87
CA VAL A 88 -13.39 9.36 -15.59
C VAL A 88 -13.54 10.86 -15.82
N SER A 89 -14.53 11.45 -15.20
CA SER A 89 -14.79 12.90 -15.29
C SER A 89 -14.07 13.69 -14.17
N SER A 90 -13.67 13.05 -13.08
CA SER A 90 -12.98 13.70 -11.96
C SER A 90 -12.24 12.68 -11.07
N GLY A 91 -11.20 13.15 -10.38
CA GLY A 91 -10.46 12.37 -9.37
C GLY A 91 -11.12 12.34 -7.98
N ALA A 92 -12.41 12.73 -7.83
CA ALA A 92 -13.04 12.92 -6.53
C ALA A 92 -12.97 11.70 -5.59
N HIS A 93 -13.11 10.49 -6.13
CA HIS A 93 -13.12 9.24 -5.35
C HIS A 93 -11.84 8.40 -5.52
N ILE A 94 -10.76 9.00 -6.00
CA ILE A 94 -9.55 8.24 -6.34
C ILE A 94 -8.96 7.50 -5.14
N GLU A 95 -8.97 8.08 -3.95
CA GLU A 95 -8.46 7.43 -2.74
C GLU A 95 -9.26 6.17 -2.37
N TYR A 96 -10.59 6.27 -2.45
CA TYR A 96 -11.48 5.13 -2.18
C TYR A 96 -11.25 3.99 -3.18
N HIS A 97 -11.17 4.32 -4.48
CA HIS A 97 -10.88 3.34 -5.53
C HIS A 97 -9.49 2.71 -5.34
N SER A 98 -8.48 3.51 -5.01
CA SER A 98 -7.12 3.05 -4.74
C SER A 98 -7.05 2.09 -3.56
N ARG A 99 -7.80 2.35 -2.49
CA ARG A 99 -7.89 1.43 -1.34
C ARG A 99 -8.51 0.08 -1.73
N ILE A 100 -9.50 0.06 -2.62
CA ILE A 100 -10.08 -1.20 -3.12
C ILE A 100 -9.07 -1.94 -4.00
N VAL A 101 -8.33 -1.25 -4.86
CA VAL A 101 -7.27 -1.86 -5.69
C VAL A 101 -6.19 -2.48 -4.79
N LEU A 102 -5.73 -1.75 -3.77
CA LEU A 102 -4.78 -2.27 -2.78
C LEU A 102 -5.33 -3.49 -2.03
N GLN A 103 -6.60 -3.44 -1.61
CA GLN A 103 -7.24 -4.58 -0.93
C GLN A 103 -7.25 -5.84 -1.82
N LYS A 104 -7.49 -5.68 -3.14
CA LYS A 104 -7.41 -6.80 -4.08
C LYS A 104 -5.98 -7.32 -4.26
N HIS A 105 -4.99 -6.47 -4.21
CA HIS A 105 -3.59 -6.88 -4.20
C HIS A 105 -3.25 -7.70 -2.95
N ILE A 106 -3.61 -7.21 -1.76
CA ILE A 106 -3.40 -7.95 -0.51
C ILE A 106 -4.06 -9.33 -0.55
N GLN A 107 -5.28 -9.42 -1.07
CA GLN A 107 -5.96 -10.71 -1.25
C GLN A 107 -5.19 -11.65 -2.19
N ARG A 108 -4.58 -11.13 -3.28
CA ARG A 108 -3.76 -11.93 -4.19
C ARG A 108 -2.48 -12.43 -3.50
N GLU A 109 -1.82 -11.56 -2.75
CA GLU A 109 -0.61 -11.94 -2.01
C GLU A 109 -0.89 -13.00 -0.94
N LEU A 110 -2.00 -12.89 -0.21
CA LEU A 110 -2.43 -13.92 0.73
C LEU A 110 -2.72 -15.26 0.05
N VAL A 111 -3.36 -15.25 -1.11
CA VAL A 111 -3.60 -16.47 -1.90
C VAL A 111 -2.28 -17.07 -2.37
N ARG A 112 -1.34 -16.26 -2.87
CA ARG A 112 -0.02 -16.71 -3.33
C ARG A 112 0.76 -17.37 -2.19
N ILE A 113 0.88 -16.68 -1.05
CA ILE A 113 1.62 -17.17 0.13
C ILE A 113 0.97 -18.45 0.67
N SER A 114 -0.36 -18.50 0.76
CA SER A 114 -1.05 -19.70 1.21
C SER A 114 -0.80 -20.89 0.28
N SER A 115 -0.75 -20.66 -1.03
CA SER A 115 -0.45 -21.72 -2.00
C SER A 115 0.99 -22.23 -1.86
N GLU A 116 1.96 -21.34 -1.65
CA GLU A 116 3.35 -21.70 -1.40
C GLU A 116 3.51 -22.50 -0.09
N ILE A 117 2.80 -22.09 0.97
CA ILE A 117 2.79 -22.82 2.26
C ILE A 117 2.21 -24.23 2.07
N ILE A 118 1.11 -24.35 1.34
CA ILE A 118 0.48 -25.63 1.05
C ILE A 118 1.45 -26.54 0.26
N GLU A 119 2.09 -26.02 -0.79
CA GLU A 119 3.04 -26.76 -1.60
C GLU A 119 4.22 -27.27 -0.77
N SER A 120 4.81 -26.37 0.04
CA SER A 120 5.93 -26.74 0.93
C SER A 120 5.54 -27.73 2.03
N ALA A 121 4.30 -27.68 2.52
CA ALA A 121 3.81 -28.60 3.54
C ALA A 121 3.58 -30.03 3.02
N PHE A 122 3.40 -30.22 1.70
CA PHE A 122 3.32 -31.54 1.06
C PHE A 122 4.70 -32.10 0.69
N ASP A 123 5.75 -31.29 0.75
CA ASP A 123 7.11 -31.74 0.48
C ASP A 123 7.71 -32.42 1.75
N GLU A 124 7.86 -33.71 1.71
CA GLU A 124 8.42 -34.49 2.83
C GLU A 124 9.88 -34.13 3.17
N THR A 125 10.58 -33.40 2.29
CA THR A 125 11.96 -32.96 2.52
C THR A 125 12.05 -31.62 3.27
N THR A 126 10.96 -30.92 3.42
CA THR A 126 10.91 -29.60 4.08
C THR A 126 10.94 -29.77 5.60
N ASP A 127 11.85 -29.05 6.28
CA ASP A 127 11.86 -28.97 7.75
C ASP A 127 10.63 -28.18 8.23
N VAL A 128 9.87 -28.79 9.15
CA VAL A 128 8.59 -28.22 9.63
C VAL A 128 8.80 -26.91 10.41
N LEU A 129 9.91 -26.79 11.17
CA LEU A 129 10.19 -25.58 11.93
C LEU A 129 10.61 -24.44 11.00
N GLU A 130 11.44 -24.74 10.00
CA GLU A 130 11.81 -23.75 8.96
C GLU A 130 10.61 -23.30 8.14
N LEU A 131 9.70 -24.22 7.80
CA LEU A 131 8.45 -23.88 7.11
C LEU A 131 7.57 -22.93 7.94
N LEU A 132 7.48 -23.19 9.27
CA LEU A 132 6.69 -22.34 10.16
C LEU A 132 7.26 -20.93 10.23
N ASP A 133 8.56 -20.80 10.46
CA ASP A 133 9.25 -19.50 10.54
C ASP A 133 9.12 -18.71 9.22
N THR A 134 9.34 -19.39 8.09
CA THR A 134 9.21 -18.76 6.76
C THR A 134 7.78 -18.30 6.48
N SER A 135 6.78 -19.09 6.90
CA SER A 135 5.37 -18.77 6.73
C SER A 135 4.98 -17.53 7.55
N GLU A 136 5.41 -17.47 8.81
CA GLU A 136 5.19 -16.33 9.69
C GLU A 136 5.83 -15.06 9.11
N GLN A 137 7.07 -15.14 8.65
CA GLN A 137 7.78 -14.02 8.04
C GLN A 137 7.04 -13.49 6.82
N LYS A 138 6.62 -14.35 5.88
CA LYS A 138 5.89 -13.93 4.67
C LYS A 138 4.57 -13.23 4.99
N LEU A 139 3.79 -13.77 5.94
CA LEU A 139 2.54 -13.15 6.37
C LEU A 139 2.78 -11.80 7.05
N PHE A 140 3.83 -11.70 7.86
CA PHE A 140 4.22 -10.46 8.52
C PHE A 140 4.67 -9.39 7.52
N GLU A 141 5.40 -9.75 6.45
CA GLU A 141 5.80 -8.83 5.37
C GLU A 141 4.58 -8.22 4.67
N VAL A 142 3.55 -9.03 4.37
CA VAL A 142 2.29 -8.51 3.81
C VAL A 142 1.60 -7.56 4.77
N ALA A 143 1.54 -7.90 6.05
CA ALA A 143 0.94 -7.04 7.07
C ALA A 143 1.72 -5.71 7.21
N GLN A 144 3.05 -5.79 7.36
CA GLN A 144 3.92 -4.59 7.50
C GLN A 144 3.93 -3.70 6.26
N GLY A 145 4.00 -4.29 5.07
CA GLY A 145 4.02 -3.54 3.81
C GLY A 145 2.78 -2.67 3.63
N ASN A 146 1.65 -3.10 4.22
CA ASN A 146 0.38 -2.38 4.14
C ASN A 146 0.11 -1.48 5.36
N LEU A 147 0.70 -1.78 6.54
CA LEU A 147 0.55 -0.97 7.77
C LEU A 147 1.46 0.26 7.77
N LYS A 148 2.62 0.22 7.13
CA LYS A 148 3.58 1.33 7.09
C LYS A 148 3.08 2.60 6.39
N ARG A 149 1.89 2.55 5.77
CA ARG A 149 1.33 3.65 4.98
C ARG A 149 0.13 4.33 5.64
N ASN A 150 -0.21 4.00 6.86
CA ASN A 150 -1.11 4.81 7.67
C ASN A 150 -0.31 5.98 8.27
N TYR A 151 -0.04 7.00 7.47
CA TYR A 151 0.39 8.30 8.01
C TYR A 151 -0.79 8.87 8.79
N GLU A 152 -0.65 8.92 10.09
CA GLU A 152 -1.52 9.75 10.91
C GLU A 152 -1.09 11.21 10.73
N SER A 153 -2.03 12.11 10.61
CA SER A 153 -1.67 13.53 10.53
C SER A 153 -0.97 13.95 11.83
N ALA A 154 -0.03 14.91 11.74
CA ALA A 154 0.61 15.44 12.95
C ALA A 154 -0.42 15.95 13.98
N GLU A 155 -1.56 16.44 13.50
CA GLU A 155 -2.68 16.90 14.35
C GLU A 155 -3.31 15.74 15.12
N ASP A 156 -3.53 14.58 14.46
CA ASP A 156 -4.10 13.39 15.09
C ASP A 156 -3.13 12.78 16.13
N LEU A 157 -1.83 12.74 15.78
CA LEU A 157 -0.78 12.30 16.71
C LEU A 157 -0.68 13.20 17.94
N ILE A 158 -0.74 14.51 17.75
CA ILE A 158 -0.75 15.48 18.87
C ILE A 158 -2.00 15.28 19.72
N ARG A 159 -3.17 15.10 19.13
CA ARG A 159 -4.42 14.86 19.84
C ARG A 159 -4.37 13.58 20.66
N GLN A 160 -3.90 12.47 20.06
CA GLN A 160 -3.71 11.21 20.79
C GLN A 160 -2.68 11.33 21.92
N ALA A 161 -1.59 12.07 21.71
CA ALA A 161 -0.59 12.31 22.73
C ALA A 161 -1.16 13.11 23.92
N LEU A 162 -1.96 14.14 23.65
CA LEU A 162 -2.63 14.93 24.68
C LEU A 162 -3.63 14.08 25.48
N ASP A 163 -4.48 13.29 24.80
CA ASP A 163 -5.43 12.38 25.44
C ASP A 163 -4.71 11.34 26.32
N ARG A 164 -3.56 10.85 25.86
CA ARG A 164 -2.75 9.89 26.63
C ARG A 164 -2.11 10.54 27.85
N ILE A 165 -1.58 11.75 27.72
CA ILE A 165 -1.03 12.53 28.82
C ILE A 165 -2.13 12.83 29.85
N GLU A 166 -3.31 13.24 29.39
CA GLU A 166 -4.45 13.50 30.30
C GLU A 166 -4.92 12.24 31.01
N THR A 167 -4.93 11.10 30.33
CA THR A 167 -5.27 9.80 30.93
C THR A 167 -4.24 9.40 32.00
N ILE A 168 -2.94 9.52 31.68
CA ILE A 168 -1.86 9.21 32.62
C ILE A 168 -1.89 10.17 33.83
N SER A 169 -2.16 11.46 33.64
CA SER A 169 -2.24 12.44 34.71
C SER A 169 -3.40 12.20 35.71
N LYS A 170 -4.44 11.49 35.25
CA LYS A 170 -5.60 11.11 36.08
C LYS A 170 -5.44 9.73 36.74
N GLN A 171 -4.46 8.93 36.31
CA GLN A 171 -4.15 7.63 36.90
C GLN A 171 -3.25 7.82 38.12
N GLU A 172 -3.76 7.52 39.32
CA GLU A 172 -2.94 7.34 40.50
C GLU A 172 -2.31 5.94 40.46
N GLY A 173 -1.02 5.85 40.14
CA GLY A 173 -0.27 4.60 40.10
C GLY A 173 0.72 4.47 38.95
N LEU A 174 1.29 3.28 38.81
CA LEU A 174 2.26 2.92 37.76
C LEU A 174 1.64 2.99 36.36
N SER A 175 2.28 3.69 35.42
CA SER A 175 1.91 3.72 34.02
C SER A 175 2.46 2.49 33.29
N GLY A 176 1.90 1.30 33.52
CA GLY A 176 2.38 0.07 32.87
C GLY A 176 1.81 -1.19 33.50
N VAL A 177 2.32 -2.35 33.07
CA VAL A 177 1.99 -3.64 33.70
C VAL A 177 2.92 -3.83 34.90
N PRO A 178 2.41 -3.86 36.15
CA PRO A 178 3.26 -4.03 37.34
C PRO A 178 3.94 -5.41 37.30
N SER A 179 5.21 -5.46 37.67
CA SER A 179 5.96 -6.71 37.79
C SER A 179 5.52 -7.56 39.01
N GLY A 180 4.77 -6.96 39.93
CA GLY A 180 4.36 -7.56 41.19
C GLY A 180 5.38 -7.38 42.32
N PHE A 181 6.55 -6.79 42.04
CA PHE A 181 7.57 -6.45 43.04
C PHE A 181 7.60 -4.95 43.26
N ALA A 182 6.96 -4.44 44.31
CA ALA A 182 6.78 -3.02 44.54
C ALA A 182 8.10 -2.21 44.54
N ALA A 183 9.20 -2.79 45.04
CA ALA A 183 10.52 -2.15 45.01
C ALA A 183 11.11 -2.02 43.59
N LEU A 184 10.86 -2.97 42.72
CA LEU A 184 11.28 -2.95 41.33
C LEU A 184 10.44 -1.96 40.52
N ASP A 185 9.13 -2.02 40.72
CA ASP A 185 8.16 -1.16 40.02
C ASP A 185 8.43 0.33 40.34
N LEU A 186 8.75 0.66 41.58
CA LEU A 186 9.13 2.02 42.01
C LEU A 186 10.48 2.46 41.45
N SER A 187 11.45 1.57 41.24
CA SER A 187 12.75 1.89 40.64
C SER A 187 12.68 2.17 39.14
N LEU A 188 11.70 1.61 38.43
CA LEU A 188 11.51 1.77 36.98
C LEU A 188 10.70 3.02 36.59
N ILE A 189 10.10 3.72 37.56
CA ILE A 189 9.36 4.98 37.31
C ILE A 189 10.30 6.11 36.83
N HIS A 190 11.60 6.02 37.12
CA HIS A 190 12.57 7.05 36.80
C HIS A 190 13.41 6.76 35.55
N ILE A 191 13.08 5.73 34.79
CA ILE A 191 13.68 5.43 33.49
C ILE A 191 12.72 5.80 32.37
#